data_dabf91793468095f2b4f81d12f3547a4
#
_entry.id   dabf91793468095f2b4f81d12f3547a4
#
_cell.length_a   1.000
_cell.length_b   1.000
_cell.length_c   1.000
_cell.angle_alpha   90.00
_cell.angle_beta   90.00
_cell.angle_gamma   90.00
#
_symmetry.space_group_name_H-M   'P 1'
#
loop_
_entity.id
_entity.type
_entity.pdbx_description
1 polymer ?
#
loop_
_entity_poly.entity_id
_entity_poly.type
_entity_poly.pdbx_seq_one_letter_code
_entity_poly.pdbx_strand_id
1 'polypeptide(L)'
;ADTPRGLVVPVIKNVDQKSIKKLSHELTRIIYKSKEKRLSPNDMSGGCITISSLGSLGGKFFTPIINPPEVAILGISKFEIKPKLINNKFVPRKILPISLSYDHRVIDGADAVRFTKLFADIISKPNLLIDGK
;
A
#
# COMPACT_ATOMS: atom_id res chain seq x y z
N ALA A 1 -8.14 4.91 -6.85
CA ALA A 1 -9.37 4.22 -7.24
C ALA A 1 -9.62 4.38 -8.74
N ASP A 2 -9.93 3.26 -9.41
CA ASP A 2 -10.30 3.27 -10.83
C ASP A 2 -11.76 3.70 -10.97
N THR A 3 -12.01 4.70 -11.83
CA THR A 3 -13.33 5.26 -12.08
C THR A 3 -13.62 5.37 -13.58
N PRO A 4 -14.89 5.48 -14.00
CA PRO A 4 -15.23 5.66 -15.41
C PRO A 4 -14.63 6.90 -16.07
N ARG A 5 -14.07 7.85 -15.30
CA ARG A 5 -13.39 9.04 -15.80
C ARG A 5 -11.87 8.98 -15.68
N GLY A 6 -11.32 7.84 -15.30
CA GLY A 6 -9.90 7.64 -15.06
C GLY A 6 -9.55 7.41 -13.59
N LEU A 7 -8.26 7.34 -13.33
CA LEU A 7 -7.70 7.04 -12.02
C LEU A 7 -7.73 8.27 -11.12
N VAL A 8 -8.21 8.09 -9.89
CA VAL A 8 -8.15 9.12 -8.83
C VAL A 8 -7.44 8.56 -7.60
N VAL A 9 -6.72 9.41 -6.88
CA VAL A 9 -5.95 9.04 -5.69
C VAL A 9 -6.50 9.77 -4.47
N PRO A 10 -7.53 9.22 -3.80
CA PRO A 10 -8.09 9.83 -2.61
C PRO A 10 -7.18 9.60 -1.40
N VAL A 11 -7.22 10.52 -0.43
CA VAL A 11 -6.35 10.55 0.74
C VAL A 11 -7.13 10.21 2.01
N ILE A 12 -6.63 9.25 2.79
CA ILE A 12 -7.06 8.99 4.16
C ILE A 12 -6.08 9.69 5.10
N LYS A 13 -6.56 10.70 5.83
CA LYS A 13 -5.71 11.54 6.70
C LYS A 13 -5.54 10.93 8.08
N ASN A 14 -4.43 11.26 8.77
CA ASN A 14 -4.15 10.88 10.16
C ASN A 14 -4.30 9.37 10.41
N VAL A 15 -3.71 8.56 9.54
CA VAL A 15 -3.81 7.09 9.60
C VAL A 15 -3.16 6.50 10.86
N ASP A 16 -2.12 7.16 11.39
CA ASP A 16 -1.42 6.85 12.64
C ASP A 16 -2.32 6.92 13.89
N GLN A 17 -3.40 7.70 13.82
CA GLN A 17 -4.35 7.90 14.91
C GLN A 17 -5.62 7.03 14.79
N LYS A 18 -5.63 6.09 13.86
CA LYS A 18 -6.82 5.30 13.53
C LYS A 18 -6.58 3.81 13.65
N SER A 19 -7.55 3.11 14.22
CA SER A 19 -7.53 1.65 14.23
C SER A 19 -7.74 1.07 12.82
N ILE A 20 -7.28 -0.15 12.57
CA ILE A 20 -7.49 -0.87 11.30
C ILE A 20 -8.98 -0.92 10.93
N LYS A 21 -9.85 -1.14 11.91
CA LYS A 21 -11.31 -1.15 11.69
C LYS A 21 -11.81 0.21 11.16
N LYS A 22 -11.36 1.32 11.76
CA LYS A 22 -11.71 2.67 11.32
C LYS A 22 -11.18 2.97 9.92
N LEU A 23 -9.92 2.59 9.65
CA LEU A 23 -9.31 2.73 8.32
C LEU A 23 -10.06 1.94 7.26
N SER A 24 -10.48 0.70 7.56
CA SER A 24 -11.27 -0.12 6.63
C SER A 24 -12.61 0.54 6.27
N HIS A 25 -13.33 1.10 7.25
CA HIS A 25 -14.58 1.82 7.00
C HIS A 25 -14.35 3.09 6.18
N GLU A 26 -13.31 3.87 6.49
CA GLU A 26 -12.98 5.07 5.72
C GLU A 26 -12.58 4.75 4.28
N LEU A 27 -11.78 3.70 4.09
CA LEU A 27 -11.38 3.22 2.77
C LEU A 27 -12.61 2.84 1.93
N THR A 28 -13.52 2.06 2.50
CA THR A 28 -14.78 1.68 1.81
C THR A 28 -15.58 2.92 1.43
N ARG A 29 -15.73 3.87 2.35
CA ARG A 29 -16.47 5.11 2.12
C ARG A 29 -15.85 5.95 1.01
N ILE A 30 -14.51 6.11 1.01
CA ILE A 30 -13.83 6.97 0.03
C ILE A 30 -13.83 6.34 -1.37
N ILE A 31 -13.74 5.00 -1.46
CA ILE A 31 -13.90 4.27 -2.72
C ILE A 31 -15.31 4.45 -3.28
N TYR A 32 -16.34 4.37 -2.44
CA TYR A 32 -17.72 4.62 -2.86
C TYR A 32 -17.91 6.05 -3.38
N LYS A 33 -17.43 7.05 -2.63
CA LYS A 33 -17.41 8.46 -3.07
C LYS A 33 -16.71 8.66 -4.42
N SER A 34 -15.59 7.95 -4.63
CA SER A 34 -14.83 8.02 -5.89
C SER A 34 -15.67 7.57 -7.09
N LYS A 35 -16.38 6.44 -6.93
CA LYS A 35 -17.23 5.89 -7.98
C LYS A 35 -18.43 6.77 -8.29
N GLU A 36 -19.02 7.42 -7.28
CA GLU A 36 -20.16 8.34 -7.43
C GLU A 36 -19.75 9.77 -7.85
N LYS A 37 -18.46 10.03 -8.10
CA LYS A 37 -17.97 11.35 -8.51
C LYS A 37 -18.18 12.45 -7.46
N ARG A 38 -18.18 12.08 -6.17
CA ARG A 38 -18.42 12.98 -5.04
C ARG A 38 -17.14 13.38 -4.29
N LEU A 39 -15.96 13.12 -4.88
CA LEU A 39 -14.70 13.57 -4.29
C LEU A 39 -14.55 15.07 -4.42
N SER A 40 -14.22 15.72 -3.33
CA SER A 40 -13.80 17.11 -3.29
C SER A 40 -12.28 17.22 -3.48
N PRO A 41 -11.74 18.39 -3.84
CA PRO A 41 -10.29 18.60 -3.85
C PRO A 41 -9.61 18.29 -2.51
N ASN A 42 -10.31 18.53 -1.40
CA ASN A 42 -9.80 18.19 -0.05
C ASN A 42 -9.70 16.67 0.21
N ASP A 43 -10.52 15.87 -0.46
CA ASP A 43 -10.42 14.40 -0.39
C ASP A 43 -9.20 13.85 -1.17
N MET A 44 -8.54 14.66 -1.99
CA MET A 44 -7.41 14.29 -2.85
C MET A 44 -6.10 15.01 -2.49
N SER A 45 -6.06 15.75 -1.38
CA SER A 45 -4.91 16.55 -0.98
C SER A 45 -4.39 16.21 0.40
N GLY A 46 -3.10 16.48 0.63
CA GLY A 46 -2.43 16.27 1.92
C GLY A 46 -2.01 14.81 2.18
N GLY A 47 -1.83 14.02 1.12
CA GLY A 47 -1.17 12.72 1.19
C GLY A 47 0.34 12.88 1.36
N CYS A 48 0.99 11.90 1.98
CA CYS A 48 2.45 11.84 2.14
C CYS A 48 3.06 10.62 1.44
N ILE A 49 2.28 9.58 1.20
CA ILE A 49 2.67 8.38 0.44
C ILE A 49 1.43 7.77 -0.20
N THR A 50 1.56 7.38 -1.47
CA THR A 50 0.49 6.67 -2.18
C THR A 50 0.69 5.16 -2.08
N ILE A 51 -0.41 4.42 -1.97
CA ILE A 51 -0.45 2.96 -2.12
C ILE A 51 -1.19 2.63 -3.41
N SER A 52 -0.51 1.96 -4.34
CA SER A 52 -1.07 1.45 -5.59
C SER A 52 -1.23 -0.06 -5.52
N SER A 53 -2.45 -0.57 -5.66
CA SER A 53 -2.71 -2.01 -5.56
C SER A 53 -3.29 -2.54 -6.88
N LEU A 54 -2.59 -3.49 -7.49
CA LEU A 54 -3.03 -4.23 -8.67
C LEU A 54 -3.55 -5.64 -8.34
N GLY A 55 -3.74 -5.96 -7.08
CA GLY A 55 -4.02 -7.32 -6.61
C GLY A 55 -5.16 -8.05 -7.33
N SER A 56 -6.24 -7.38 -7.68
CA SER A 56 -7.37 -7.96 -8.40
C SER A 56 -7.15 -8.06 -9.91
N LEU A 57 -6.30 -7.21 -10.48
CA LEU A 57 -6.06 -7.13 -11.92
C LEU A 57 -4.96 -8.08 -12.40
N GLY A 58 -4.12 -8.56 -11.49
CA GLY A 58 -3.02 -9.47 -11.79
C GLY A 58 -1.67 -8.76 -11.87
N GLY A 59 -0.66 -9.47 -12.39
CA GLY A 59 0.73 -9.00 -12.41
C GLY A 59 1.53 -9.44 -11.19
N LYS A 60 2.84 -9.69 -11.40
CA LYS A 60 3.76 -10.11 -10.33
C LYS A 60 4.51 -8.94 -9.73
N PHE A 61 4.96 -8.04 -10.59
CA PHE A 61 5.69 -6.83 -10.23
C PHE A 61 5.28 -5.71 -11.17
N PHE A 62 5.32 -4.49 -10.67
CA PHE A 62 5.19 -3.28 -11.47
C PHE A 62 5.97 -2.16 -10.78
N THR A 63 6.30 -1.13 -11.52
CA THR A 63 6.97 0.06 -11.00
C THR A 63 5.95 1.20 -10.96
N PRO A 64 5.38 1.53 -9.79
CA PRO A 64 4.44 2.62 -9.68
C PRO A 64 5.15 3.97 -9.92
N ILE A 65 4.43 4.92 -10.51
CA ILE A 65 4.92 6.29 -10.73
C ILE A 65 4.51 7.15 -9.54
N ILE A 66 5.44 7.90 -8.99
CA ILE A 66 5.21 8.79 -7.85
C ILE A 66 4.15 9.84 -8.22
N ASN A 67 3.21 10.08 -7.31
CA ASN A 67 2.14 11.05 -7.45
C ASN A 67 2.56 12.39 -6.79
N PRO A 68 3.03 13.40 -7.56
CA PRO A 68 3.47 14.65 -6.96
C PRO A 68 2.33 15.35 -6.17
N PRO A 69 2.62 16.03 -5.05
CA PRO A 69 3.94 16.37 -4.50
C PRO A 69 4.53 15.32 -3.55
N GLU A 70 3.97 14.12 -3.48
CA GLU A 70 4.52 13.03 -2.69
C GLU A 70 5.89 12.60 -3.23
N VAL A 71 6.69 11.98 -2.38
CA VAL A 71 8.07 11.54 -2.72
C VAL A 71 8.22 10.02 -2.75
N ALA A 72 7.17 9.27 -2.46
CA ALA A 72 7.18 7.82 -2.49
C ALA A 72 5.81 7.23 -2.83
N ILE A 73 5.83 6.06 -3.44
CA ILE A 73 4.64 5.24 -3.72
C ILE A 73 4.96 3.76 -3.52
N LEU A 74 4.10 3.06 -2.78
CA LEU A 74 4.20 1.64 -2.54
C LEU A 74 3.27 0.87 -3.48
N GLY A 75 3.83 0.04 -4.35
CA GLY A 75 3.11 -0.87 -5.22
C GLY A 75 2.87 -2.22 -4.53
N ILE A 76 1.64 -2.70 -4.58
CA ILE A 76 1.23 -4.01 -4.04
C ILE A 76 0.64 -4.84 -5.14
N SER A 77 1.26 -5.99 -5.44
CA SER A 77 0.79 -6.95 -6.45
C SER A 77 -0.03 -8.07 -5.82
N LYS A 78 -0.49 -9.00 -6.66
CA LYS A 78 -1.21 -10.19 -6.20
C LYS A 78 -0.28 -11.12 -5.43
N PHE A 79 -0.72 -11.63 -4.29
CA PHE A 79 0.03 -12.66 -3.59
C PHE A 79 0.02 -13.99 -4.37
N GLU A 80 1.12 -14.73 -4.25
CA GLU A 80 1.28 -16.07 -4.82
C GLU A 80 1.69 -17.05 -3.72
N ILE A 81 1.29 -18.31 -3.88
CA ILE A 81 1.80 -19.39 -3.01
C ILE A 81 3.10 -19.89 -3.62
N LYS A 82 4.21 -19.75 -2.89
CA LYS A 82 5.53 -20.21 -3.31
C LYS A 82 6.15 -21.14 -2.27
N PRO A 83 6.89 -22.16 -2.70
CA PRO A 83 7.66 -22.99 -1.78
C PRO A 83 8.80 -22.14 -1.17
N LYS A 84 8.88 -22.11 0.15
CA LYS A 84 9.97 -21.47 0.90
C LYS A 84 10.70 -22.54 1.71
N LEU A 85 12.02 -22.56 1.64
CA LEU A 85 12.83 -23.47 2.44
C LEU A 85 12.85 -23.00 3.91
N ILE A 86 12.30 -23.83 4.80
CA ILE A 86 12.28 -23.59 6.25
C ILE A 86 12.70 -24.89 6.92
N ASN A 87 13.75 -24.84 7.74
CA ASN A 87 14.32 -26.00 8.43
C ASN A 87 14.55 -27.20 7.47
N ASN A 88 15.20 -26.94 6.34
CA ASN A 88 15.49 -27.93 5.28
C ASN A 88 14.26 -28.62 4.64
N LYS A 89 13.07 -28.04 4.80
CA LYS A 89 11.83 -28.51 4.14
C LYS A 89 11.19 -27.38 3.34
N PHE A 90 10.66 -27.71 2.17
CA PHE A 90 9.87 -26.78 1.38
C PHE A 90 8.46 -26.68 1.96
N VAL A 91 8.09 -25.48 2.41
CA VAL A 91 6.78 -25.19 2.98
C VAL A 91 6.08 -24.15 2.09
N PRO A 92 4.81 -24.37 1.68
CA PRO A 92 4.06 -23.37 0.92
C PRO A 92 3.82 -22.13 1.78
N ARG A 93 4.14 -20.95 1.23
CA ARG A 93 3.93 -19.64 1.87
C ARG A 93 3.26 -18.68 0.90
N LYS A 94 2.37 -17.86 1.44
CA LYS A 94 1.82 -16.71 0.70
C LYS A 94 2.89 -15.63 0.65
N ILE A 95 3.33 -15.28 -0.55
CA ILE A 95 4.32 -14.24 -0.80
C ILE A 95 3.61 -13.08 -1.48
N LEU A 96 3.68 -11.90 -0.86
CA LEU A 96 3.13 -10.66 -1.39
C LEU A 96 4.28 -9.84 -1.99
N PRO A 97 4.33 -9.69 -3.33
CA PRO A 97 5.33 -8.82 -3.95
C PRO A 97 4.96 -7.35 -3.69
N ILE A 98 5.97 -6.58 -3.31
CA ILE A 98 5.86 -5.13 -3.14
C ILE A 98 6.95 -4.44 -3.95
N SER A 99 6.66 -3.23 -4.42
CA SER A 99 7.61 -2.34 -5.10
C SER A 99 7.54 -0.97 -4.45
N LEU A 100 8.67 -0.35 -4.17
CA LEU A 100 8.74 1.02 -3.66
C LEU A 100 9.43 1.90 -4.69
N SER A 101 8.70 2.88 -5.24
CA SER A 101 9.32 3.97 -6.01
C SER A 101 9.44 5.20 -5.12
N TYR A 102 10.56 5.90 -5.20
CA TYR A 102 10.83 7.07 -4.37
C TYR A 102 11.70 8.09 -5.11
N ASP A 103 11.59 9.36 -4.71
CA ASP A 103 12.43 10.44 -5.21
C ASP A 103 13.79 10.38 -4.52
N HIS A 104 14.82 9.98 -5.26
CA HIS A 104 16.17 9.79 -4.71
C HIS A 104 16.87 11.10 -4.31
N ARG A 105 16.25 12.25 -4.59
CA ARG A 105 16.70 13.56 -4.08
C ARG A 105 16.33 13.78 -2.61
N VAL A 106 15.33 13.02 -2.12
CA VAL A 106 14.73 13.15 -0.77
C VAL A 106 14.97 11.91 0.08
N ILE A 107 14.87 10.73 -0.53
CA ILE A 107 15.01 9.43 0.15
C ILE A 107 16.21 8.71 -0.43
N ASP A 108 17.11 8.27 0.42
CA ASP A 108 18.24 7.44 -0.03
C ASP A 108 17.90 5.95 -0.06
N GLY A 109 18.77 5.17 -0.72
CA GLY A 109 18.58 3.73 -0.86
C GLY A 109 18.58 2.96 0.46
N ALA A 110 19.33 3.44 1.46
CA ALA A 110 19.39 2.81 2.77
C ALA A 110 18.06 2.98 3.52
N ASP A 111 17.47 4.16 3.47
CA ASP A 111 16.15 4.43 4.07
C ASP A 111 15.04 3.65 3.38
N ALA A 112 15.06 3.57 2.05
CA ALA A 112 14.12 2.77 1.28
C ALA A 112 14.17 1.27 1.66
N VAL A 113 15.39 0.73 1.85
CA VAL A 113 15.57 -0.67 2.29
C VAL A 113 15.11 -0.87 3.74
N ARG A 114 15.42 0.05 4.65
CA ARG A 114 14.94 -0.02 6.06
C ARG A 114 13.41 0.00 6.11
N PHE A 115 12.78 0.89 5.35
CA PHE A 115 11.33 0.98 5.26
C PHE A 115 10.71 -0.32 4.74
N THR A 116 11.17 -0.83 3.60
CA THR A 116 10.61 -2.05 2.99
C THR A 116 10.83 -3.27 3.86
N LYS A 117 11.97 -3.38 4.56
CA LYS A 117 12.25 -4.46 5.52
C LYS A 117 11.29 -4.38 6.71
N LEU A 118 11.15 -3.22 7.33
CA LEU A 118 10.23 -3.01 8.46
C LEU A 118 8.79 -3.32 8.05
N PHE A 119 8.35 -2.85 6.89
CA PHE A 119 7.03 -3.14 6.34
C PHE A 119 6.81 -4.65 6.17
N ALA A 120 7.78 -5.36 5.58
CA ALA A 120 7.70 -6.81 5.39
C ALA A 120 7.65 -7.57 6.72
N ASP A 121 8.43 -7.16 7.70
CA ASP A 121 8.47 -7.76 9.04
C ASP A 121 7.11 -7.60 9.76
N ILE A 122 6.50 -6.41 9.70
CA ILE A 122 5.21 -6.12 10.32
C ILE A 122 4.08 -6.91 9.64
N ILE A 123 4.00 -6.89 8.31
CA ILE A 123 2.98 -7.63 7.55
C ILE A 123 3.09 -9.15 7.74
N SER A 124 4.32 -9.65 7.95
CA SER A 124 4.54 -11.07 8.22
C SER A 124 4.10 -11.52 9.63
N LYS A 125 3.82 -10.56 10.51
CA LYS A 125 3.39 -10.80 11.90
C LYS A 125 2.13 -9.99 12.20
N PRO A 126 0.96 -10.38 11.64
CA PRO A 126 -0.26 -9.57 11.72
C PRO A 126 -0.74 -9.29 13.15
N ASN A 127 -0.37 -10.11 14.12
CA ASN A 127 -0.67 -9.86 15.53
C ASN A 127 -0.08 -8.53 16.03
N LEU A 128 1.09 -8.11 15.53
CA LEU A 128 1.67 -6.81 15.87
C LEU A 128 0.81 -5.62 15.43
N LEU A 129 -0.07 -5.82 14.44
CA LEU A 129 -0.98 -4.79 13.94
C LEU A 129 -2.32 -4.77 14.69
N ILE A 130 -2.70 -5.86 15.34
CA ILE A 130 -3.99 -6.02 16.00
C ILE A 130 -3.86 -5.73 17.50
N ASP A 131 -2.77 -6.18 18.12
CA ASP A 131 -2.52 -6.10 19.56
C ASP A 131 -1.83 -4.78 19.96
N GLY A 132 -1.46 -3.94 19.01
CA GLY A 132 -0.73 -2.67 19.21
C GLY A 132 -1.57 -1.49 19.71
N LYS A 133 -2.71 -1.76 20.38
CA LYS A 133 -3.49 -0.75 21.09
C LYS A 133 -4.05 -1.33 22.38
#